data_bc7e15f569aa7d6d9eaa13c64bcfa36f
#
_entry.id   bc7e15f569aa7d6d9eaa13c64bcfa36f
#
_cell.length_a   1.000
_cell.length_b   1.000
_cell.length_c   1.000
_cell.angle_alpha   90.00
_cell.angle_beta   90.00
_cell.angle_gamma   90.00
#
_symmetry.space_group_name_H-M   'P 1'
#
loop_
_entity.id
_entity.type
_entity.pdbx_description
1 polymer ?
#
loop_
_entity_poly.entity_id
_entity_poly.type
_entity_poly.pdbx_seq_one_letter_code
_entity_poly.pdbx_strand_id
1 'polypeptide(L)'
;DSGDRLFGELLEGAAPSRIQVGAAGASSDLATGVVVRMNPIEARIVERIEMSVDLGYSLTKANAAEQTSLGYDFQYRDESRLMRLNADASTSVSESDPPSTRLNASASWRRFLEGREWDPVVIGQVERNDELGLDRRLTAGGGMSRWITDTNRRRMAFFGGLVYGHETSNGVADAEGNVEAALGLTAEWFRYDEPELDVSTRLAIYERVTGTSKTRGNLDVDFRWEMFEDSFWGFNVYYSFDTDPGSVDASKSDYGIVTSLGWDF
;
A
#
# COMPACT_ATOMS: atom_id res chain seq x y z
N ASP A 1 -17.46 4.70 16.34
CA ASP A 1 -16.56 4.86 15.18
C ASP A 1 -16.55 6.31 14.70
N SER A 2 -16.20 7.23 15.61
CA SER A 2 -16.12 8.67 15.30
C SER A 2 -14.85 9.03 14.50
N GLY A 3 -13.86 8.12 14.46
CA GLY A 3 -12.53 8.40 13.89
C GLY A 3 -11.67 9.31 14.76
N ASP A 4 -12.10 9.55 16.00
CA ASP A 4 -11.34 10.38 16.93
C ASP A 4 -10.02 9.71 17.31
N ARG A 5 -8.97 10.52 17.38
CA ARG A 5 -7.64 10.08 17.82
C ARG A 5 -7.33 10.73 19.16
N LEU A 6 -7.00 9.91 20.11
CA LEU A 6 -6.60 10.35 21.45
C LEU A 6 -5.13 10.01 21.66
N PHE A 7 -4.37 10.99 22.11
CA PHE A 7 -2.94 10.86 22.42
C PHE A 7 -2.76 11.06 23.92
N GLY A 8 -1.96 10.22 24.54
CA GLY A 8 -1.68 10.34 25.97
C GLY A 8 -1.13 9.06 26.57
N GLU A 9 -0.90 9.10 27.88
CA GLU A 9 -0.50 7.93 28.64
C GLU A 9 -1.70 7.01 28.88
N LEU A 10 -1.51 5.72 28.64
CA LEU A 10 -2.52 4.71 28.92
C LEU A 10 -2.56 4.42 30.42
N LEU A 11 -3.68 4.70 31.03
CA LEU A 11 -3.93 4.47 32.46
C LEU A 11 -5.02 3.41 32.65
N GLU A 12 -5.01 2.76 33.81
CA GLU A 12 -6.05 1.81 34.16
C GLU A 12 -7.41 2.51 34.26
N GLY A 13 -8.42 1.97 33.60
CA GLY A 13 -9.76 2.51 33.63
C GLY A 13 -10.50 2.21 34.93
N ALA A 14 -11.59 2.91 35.17
CA ALA A 14 -12.43 2.73 36.38
C ALA A 14 -13.11 1.35 36.48
N ALA A 15 -13.07 0.53 35.40
CA ALA A 15 -13.61 -0.82 35.35
C ALA A 15 -12.80 -1.70 34.38
N PRO A 16 -12.86 -3.05 34.48
CA PRO A 16 -12.09 -3.96 33.62
C PRO A 16 -12.32 -3.82 32.12
N SER A 17 -13.46 -3.24 31.68
CA SER A 17 -13.80 -2.99 30.29
C SER A 17 -13.54 -1.54 29.83
N ARG A 18 -12.81 -0.77 30.63
CA ARG A 18 -12.51 0.64 30.36
C ARG A 18 -11.02 0.92 30.48
N ILE A 19 -10.54 1.86 29.68
CA ILE A 19 -9.19 2.40 29.72
C ILE A 19 -9.25 3.91 29.82
N GLN A 20 -8.28 4.52 30.49
CA GLN A 20 -8.13 5.96 30.50
C GLN A 20 -6.91 6.37 29.66
N VAL A 21 -7.10 7.41 28.84
CA VAL A 21 -6.01 8.07 28.12
C VAL A 21 -5.79 9.43 28.75
N GLY A 22 -4.65 9.59 29.42
CA GLY A 22 -4.27 10.83 30.11
C GLY A 22 -3.42 11.71 29.20
N ALA A 23 -3.85 12.95 28.96
CA ALA A 23 -3.09 13.95 28.22
C ALA A 23 -3.16 15.30 28.94
N ALA A 24 -2.00 15.89 29.23
CA ALA A 24 -1.82 17.28 29.69
C ALA A 24 -2.87 17.82 30.70
N GLY A 25 -3.26 17.01 31.69
CA GLY A 25 -4.21 17.43 32.75
C GLY A 25 -5.68 17.11 32.49
N ALA A 26 -6.00 16.42 31.41
CA ALA A 26 -7.31 15.82 31.15
C ALA A 26 -7.15 14.32 30.93
N SER A 27 -8.13 13.55 31.39
CA SER A 27 -8.20 12.11 31.10
C SER A 27 -9.50 11.81 30.38
N SER A 28 -9.42 11.01 29.34
CA SER A 28 -10.58 10.48 28.61
C SER A 28 -10.79 9.02 29.01
N ASP A 29 -11.96 8.68 29.53
CA ASP A 29 -12.31 7.33 29.91
C ASP A 29 -13.12 6.64 28.81
N LEU A 30 -12.56 5.57 28.24
CA LEU A 30 -13.07 4.89 27.07
C LEU A 30 -13.45 3.44 27.38
N ALA A 31 -14.54 2.97 26.78
CA ALA A 31 -14.83 1.55 26.77
C ALA A 31 -13.86 0.83 25.81
N THR A 32 -13.26 -0.27 26.23
CA THR A 32 -12.32 -1.05 25.38
C THR A 32 -12.95 -1.50 24.06
N GLY A 33 -14.25 -1.76 24.03
CA GLY A 33 -14.97 -2.17 22.83
C GLY A 33 -15.12 -1.10 21.74
N VAL A 34 -14.85 0.19 22.03
CA VAL A 34 -14.84 1.27 21.02
C VAL A 34 -13.43 1.61 20.54
N VAL A 35 -12.41 1.02 21.15
CA VAL A 35 -11.02 1.22 20.75
C VAL A 35 -10.73 0.35 19.54
N VAL A 36 -10.43 1.00 18.43
CA VAL A 36 -10.15 0.35 17.15
C VAL A 36 -8.69 -0.09 17.07
N ARG A 37 -7.79 0.76 17.53
CA ARG A 37 -6.35 0.51 17.50
C ARG A 37 -5.64 1.30 18.58
N MET A 38 -4.68 0.66 19.22
CA MET A 38 -3.69 1.30 20.10
C MET A 38 -2.33 1.19 19.42
N ASN A 39 -1.72 2.33 19.16
CA ASN A 39 -0.35 2.34 18.68
C ASN A 39 0.52 2.91 19.81
N PRO A 40 1.45 2.16 20.36
CA PRO A 40 2.41 2.72 21.27
C PRO A 40 3.21 3.81 20.56
N ILE A 41 3.33 4.98 21.21
CA ILE A 41 4.19 6.06 20.70
C ILE A 41 5.46 5.98 21.54
N GLU A 42 6.37 5.19 21.05
CA GLU A 42 7.65 4.98 21.71
C GLU A 42 8.51 6.24 21.67
N ALA A 43 9.30 6.43 22.71
CA ALA A 43 10.19 7.58 22.82
C ALA A 43 11.30 7.55 21.73
N ARG A 44 11.71 6.35 21.33
CA ARG A 44 12.77 6.15 20.32
C ARG A 44 12.19 6.07 18.92
N ILE A 45 12.87 6.71 17.98
CA ILE A 45 12.46 6.72 16.56
C ILE A 45 12.44 5.29 15.97
N VAL A 46 13.36 4.44 16.37
CA VAL A 46 13.48 3.05 15.87
C VAL A 46 12.26 2.21 16.22
N GLU A 47 11.71 2.40 17.41
CA GLU A 47 10.52 1.67 17.91
C GLU A 47 9.21 2.13 17.23
N ARG A 48 9.28 3.23 16.44
CA ARG A 48 8.16 3.74 15.62
C ARG A 48 8.17 3.22 14.18
N ILE A 49 9.14 2.36 13.88
CA ILE A 49 9.37 1.79 12.55
C ILE A 49 8.88 0.35 12.55
N GLU A 50 8.05 0.02 11.61
CA GLU A 50 7.63 -1.33 11.27
C GLU A 50 8.22 -1.66 9.89
N MET A 51 8.84 -2.82 9.74
CA MET A 51 9.42 -3.26 8.46
C MET A 51 9.12 -4.73 8.23
N SER A 52 8.85 -5.09 6.98
CA SER A 52 8.79 -6.47 6.55
C SER A 52 9.50 -6.68 5.23
N VAL A 53 10.02 -7.90 5.04
CA VAL A 53 10.63 -8.36 3.80
C VAL A 53 10.03 -9.69 3.45
N ASP A 54 9.64 -9.87 2.21
CA ASP A 54 9.15 -11.15 1.71
C ASP A 54 9.87 -11.60 0.44
N LEU A 55 10.03 -12.90 0.30
CA LEU A 55 10.62 -13.56 -0.86
C LEU A 55 9.63 -14.56 -1.43
N GLY A 56 9.31 -14.43 -2.70
CA GLY A 56 8.41 -15.30 -3.40
C GLY A 56 9.08 -16.07 -4.53
N TYR A 57 8.63 -17.30 -4.74
CA TYR A 57 9.01 -18.11 -5.88
C TYR A 57 7.78 -18.87 -6.40
N SER A 58 7.60 -18.86 -7.71
CA SER A 58 6.53 -19.59 -8.39
C SER A 58 7.09 -20.32 -9.61
N LEU A 59 6.67 -21.56 -9.79
CA LEU A 59 7.04 -22.40 -10.94
C LEU A 59 5.79 -22.90 -11.63
N THR A 60 5.64 -22.59 -12.91
CA THR A 60 4.53 -23.07 -13.75
C THR A 60 5.02 -24.08 -14.77
N LYS A 61 4.59 -25.34 -14.63
CA LYS A 61 5.03 -26.45 -15.47
C LYS A 61 4.59 -26.32 -16.94
N ALA A 62 3.46 -25.66 -17.22
CA ALA A 62 2.86 -25.65 -18.55
C ALA A 62 3.72 -24.97 -19.62
N ASN A 63 4.51 -23.97 -19.23
CA ASN A 63 5.41 -23.19 -20.11
C ASN A 63 6.81 -23.04 -19.51
N ALA A 64 7.16 -23.88 -18.53
CA ALA A 64 8.40 -23.80 -17.76
C ALA A 64 8.70 -22.38 -17.23
N ALA A 65 7.64 -21.62 -16.88
CA ALA A 65 7.79 -20.27 -16.38
C ALA A 65 8.19 -20.29 -14.91
N GLU A 66 9.27 -19.59 -14.61
CA GLU A 66 9.77 -19.33 -13.27
C GLU A 66 9.56 -17.86 -12.93
N GLN A 67 9.01 -17.58 -11.76
CA GLN A 67 8.86 -16.22 -11.26
C GLN A 67 9.50 -16.11 -9.89
N THR A 68 10.36 -15.12 -9.73
CA THR A 68 10.95 -14.73 -8.44
C THR A 68 10.43 -13.36 -8.07
N SER A 69 10.07 -13.17 -6.81
CA SER A 69 9.61 -11.87 -6.29
C SER A 69 10.31 -11.51 -5.00
N LEU A 70 10.43 -10.21 -4.79
CA LEU A 70 10.93 -9.56 -3.57
C LEU A 70 9.96 -8.45 -3.20
N GLY A 71 9.44 -8.49 -1.98
CA GLY A 71 8.64 -7.44 -1.39
C GLY A 71 9.37 -6.77 -0.22
N TYR A 72 9.12 -5.50 -0.04
CA TYR A 72 9.62 -4.70 1.06
C TYR A 72 8.57 -3.69 1.49
N ASP A 73 8.20 -3.71 2.77
CA ASP A 73 7.32 -2.75 3.39
C ASP A 73 8.04 -2.04 4.53
N PHE A 74 7.87 -0.73 4.59
CA PHE A 74 8.36 0.12 5.66
C PHE A 74 7.26 1.08 6.08
N GLN A 75 7.02 1.18 7.37
CA GLN A 75 6.12 2.16 7.94
C GLN A 75 6.77 2.88 9.11
N TYR A 76 6.69 4.20 9.10
CA TYR A 76 6.98 5.04 10.25
C TYR A 76 5.72 5.80 10.63
N ARG A 77 5.37 5.77 11.90
CA ARG A 77 4.18 6.47 12.42
C ARG A 77 4.49 7.23 13.69
N ASP A 78 4.05 8.49 13.74
CA ASP A 78 3.97 9.28 14.96
C ASP A 78 2.56 9.90 15.14
N GLU A 79 2.40 10.77 16.12
CA GLU A 79 1.13 11.42 16.46
C GLU A 79 0.55 12.25 15.31
N SER A 80 1.43 12.84 14.49
CA SER A 80 1.07 13.83 13.48
C SER A 80 1.17 13.33 12.05
N ARG A 81 1.88 12.22 11.81
CA ARG A 81 2.18 11.74 10.45
C ARG A 81 2.33 10.24 10.35
N LEU A 82 2.11 9.77 9.13
CA LEU A 82 2.38 8.40 8.71
C LEU A 82 3.20 8.45 7.43
N MET A 83 4.33 7.77 7.42
CA MET A 83 5.15 7.55 6.22
C MET A 83 5.10 6.06 5.88
N ARG A 84 4.91 5.74 4.61
CA ARG A 84 4.96 4.37 4.10
C ARG A 84 5.85 4.33 2.87
N LEU A 85 6.63 3.27 2.79
CA LEU A 85 7.39 2.88 1.60
C LEU A 85 7.05 1.42 1.33
N ASN A 86 6.60 1.14 0.12
CA ASN A 86 6.36 -0.21 -0.36
C ASN A 86 7.17 -0.41 -1.63
N ALA A 87 7.80 -1.55 -1.79
CA ALA A 87 8.52 -1.89 -3.02
C ALA A 87 8.31 -3.38 -3.34
N ASP A 88 7.83 -3.65 -4.54
CA ASP A 88 7.60 -4.97 -5.07
C ASP A 88 8.38 -5.12 -6.38
N ALA A 89 9.19 -6.16 -6.47
CA ALA A 89 9.91 -6.51 -7.69
C ALA A 89 9.64 -7.97 -8.03
N SER A 90 9.35 -8.25 -9.29
CA SER A 90 9.26 -9.63 -9.77
C SER A 90 9.93 -9.76 -11.13
N THR A 91 10.52 -10.95 -11.36
CA THR A 91 11.09 -11.33 -12.65
C THR A 91 10.51 -12.67 -13.04
N SER A 92 9.97 -12.73 -14.25
CA SER A 92 9.45 -13.95 -14.87
C SER A 92 10.36 -14.37 -16.02
N VAL A 93 10.71 -15.64 -16.06
CA VAL A 93 11.51 -16.26 -17.13
C VAL A 93 10.73 -17.46 -17.65
N SER A 94 10.60 -17.56 -18.99
CA SER A 94 9.91 -18.65 -19.69
C SER A 94 10.78 -19.13 -20.83
N GLU A 95 10.62 -20.39 -21.26
CA GLU A 95 11.32 -20.91 -22.44
C GLU A 95 10.82 -20.28 -23.74
N SER A 96 9.59 -19.80 -23.76
CA SER A 96 8.93 -19.27 -24.98
C SER A 96 9.01 -17.77 -25.13
N ASP A 97 9.21 -17.02 -24.06
CA ASP A 97 9.11 -15.56 -24.05
C ASP A 97 10.39 -14.93 -23.46
N PRO A 98 10.73 -13.70 -23.85
CA PRO A 98 11.82 -12.95 -23.24
C PRO A 98 11.56 -12.77 -21.71
N PRO A 99 12.62 -12.67 -20.89
CA PRO A 99 12.46 -12.33 -19.49
C PRO A 99 11.67 -11.04 -19.30
N SER A 100 10.69 -11.08 -18.42
CA SER A 100 9.84 -9.94 -18.07
C SER A 100 10.09 -9.50 -16.64
N THR A 101 10.23 -8.21 -16.42
CA THR A 101 10.45 -7.60 -15.12
C THR A 101 9.33 -6.63 -14.79
N ARG A 102 8.80 -6.75 -13.59
CA ARG A 102 7.90 -5.78 -12.98
C ARG A 102 8.55 -5.22 -11.73
N LEU A 103 8.53 -3.90 -11.59
CA LEU A 103 8.95 -3.17 -10.40
C LEU A 103 7.91 -2.11 -10.09
N ASN A 104 7.46 -2.07 -8.85
CA ASN A 104 6.61 -1.01 -8.34
C ASN A 104 7.16 -0.58 -6.98
N ALA A 105 7.61 0.64 -6.86
CA ALA A 105 8.03 1.22 -5.60
C ALA A 105 7.25 2.51 -5.34
N SER A 106 6.62 2.60 -4.19
CA SER A 106 5.80 3.75 -3.81
C SER A 106 6.18 4.27 -2.44
N ALA A 107 6.15 5.59 -2.30
CA ALA A 107 6.31 6.28 -1.04
C ALA A 107 5.10 7.19 -0.81
N SER A 108 4.61 7.24 0.42
CA SER A 108 3.55 8.15 0.80
C SER A 108 3.86 8.81 2.15
N TRP A 109 3.46 10.06 2.26
CA TRP A 109 3.50 10.83 3.49
C TRP A 109 2.12 11.43 3.74
N ARG A 110 1.50 11.06 4.86
CA ARG A 110 0.21 11.58 5.33
C ARG A 110 0.41 12.39 6.59
N ARG A 111 -0.20 13.54 6.66
CA ARG A 111 -0.26 14.34 7.87
C ARG A 111 -1.64 14.28 8.50
N PHE A 112 -1.71 13.87 9.75
CA PHE A 112 -2.95 13.85 10.51
C PHE A 112 -3.32 15.25 10.96
N LEU A 113 -4.56 15.68 10.69
CA LEU A 113 -5.09 16.96 11.12
C LEU A 113 -6.12 16.73 12.23
N GLU A 114 -5.90 17.36 13.38
CA GLU A 114 -6.83 17.30 14.49
C GLU A 114 -8.20 17.88 14.11
N GLY A 115 -9.27 17.19 14.52
CA GLY A 115 -10.65 17.62 14.30
C GLY A 115 -11.08 17.70 12.83
N ARG A 116 -10.33 17.07 11.91
CA ARG A 116 -10.66 17.01 10.49
C ARG A 116 -10.77 15.56 10.00
N GLU A 117 -11.74 15.32 9.12
CA GLU A 117 -11.96 14.00 8.50
C GLU A 117 -11.02 13.73 7.32
N TRP A 118 -10.39 14.76 6.78
CA TRP A 118 -9.52 14.71 5.61
C TRP A 118 -8.08 15.04 5.98
N ASP A 119 -7.19 14.14 5.64
CA ASP A 119 -5.75 14.25 5.85
C ASP A 119 -5.04 14.55 4.51
N PRO A 120 -4.16 15.55 4.43
CA PRO A 120 -3.32 15.76 3.25
C PRO A 120 -2.32 14.61 3.09
N VAL A 121 -2.13 14.18 1.83
CA VAL A 121 -1.21 13.11 1.44
C VAL A 121 -0.35 13.57 0.28
N VAL A 122 0.96 13.28 0.36
CA VAL A 122 1.90 13.36 -0.76
C VAL A 122 2.30 11.95 -1.14
N ILE A 123 2.36 11.69 -2.43
CA ILE A 123 2.74 10.38 -2.97
C ILE A 123 3.85 10.52 -4.00
N GLY A 124 4.71 9.49 -4.05
CA GLY A 124 5.69 9.29 -5.11
C GLY A 124 5.71 7.83 -5.49
N GLN A 125 5.89 7.52 -6.77
CA GLN A 125 5.91 6.16 -7.27
C GLN A 125 6.90 6.03 -8.42
N VAL A 126 7.56 4.87 -8.49
CA VAL A 126 8.41 4.44 -9.59
C VAL A 126 7.85 3.10 -10.07
N GLU A 127 7.57 3.01 -11.35
CA GLU A 127 7.05 1.79 -11.98
C GLU A 127 7.91 1.39 -13.17
N ARG A 128 8.09 0.08 -13.34
CA ARG A 128 8.53 -0.58 -14.56
C ARG A 128 7.63 -1.78 -14.79
N ASN A 129 7.23 -2.02 -16.01
CA ASN A 129 6.45 -3.20 -16.38
C ASN A 129 6.71 -3.55 -17.86
N ASP A 130 7.51 -4.56 -18.07
CA ASP A 130 7.93 -4.98 -19.42
C ASP A 130 6.74 -5.51 -20.24
N GLU A 131 5.73 -6.13 -19.61
CA GLU A 131 4.51 -6.61 -20.27
C GLU A 131 3.65 -5.46 -20.82
N LEU A 132 3.63 -4.34 -20.11
CA LEU A 132 2.97 -3.12 -20.57
C LEU A 132 3.84 -2.24 -21.47
N GLY A 133 5.04 -2.70 -21.82
CA GLY A 133 6.02 -1.92 -22.59
C GLY A 133 6.50 -0.67 -21.86
N LEU A 134 6.39 -0.65 -20.55
CA LEU A 134 6.75 0.48 -19.69
C LEU A 134 8.17 0.30 -19.16
N ASP A 135 9.12 1.03 -19.71
CA ASP A 135 10.50 1.02 -19.23
C ASP A 135 10.64 1.72 -17.87
N ARG A 136 10.03 2.88 -17.74
CA ARG A 136 10.00 3.62 -16.47
C ARG A 136 8.86 4.64 -16.43
N ARG A 137 8.15 4.68 -15.33
CA ARG A 137 7.23 5.76 -14.98
C ARG A 137 7.57 6.30 -13.60
N LEU A 138 7.73 7.61 -13.51
CA LEU A 138 7.86 8.34 -12.28
C LEU A 138 6.57 9.12 -12.06
N THR A 139 5.93 8.93 -10.93
CA THR A 139 4.70 9.64 -10.56
C THR A 139 4.94 10.36 -9.25
N ALA A 140 4.61 11.64 -9.16
CA ALA A 140 4.66 12.40 -7.92
C ALA A 140 3.49 13.36 -7.83
N GLY A 141 2.93 13.52 -6.65
CA GLY A 141 1.81 14.43 -6.46
C GLY A 141 1.24 14.42 -5.06
N GLY A 142 0.02 14.91 -4.94
CA GLY A 142 -0.63 14.96 -3.64
C GLY A 142 -2.13 15.15 -3.74
N GLY A 143 -2.77 15.01 -2.61
CA GLY A 143 -4.21 15.09 -2.51
C GLY A 143 -4.68 14.99 -1.06
N MET A 144 -5.92 14.57 -0.92
CA MET A 144 -6.57 14.37 0.37
C MET A 144 -7.02 12.92 0.51
N SER A 145 -6.89 12.39 1.70
CA SER A 145 -7.37 11.06 2.04
C SER A 145 -8.32 11.13 3.23
N ARG A 146 -9.33 10.25 3.22
CA ARG A 146 -10.31 10.12 4.30
C ARG A 146 -10.50 8.67 4.66
N TRP A 147 -10.59 8.37 5.96
CA TRP A 147 -11.08 7.10 6.44
C TRP A 147 -12.60 7.00 6.25
N ILE A 148 -13.07 6.00 5.48
CA ILE A 148 -14.49 5.69 5.31
C ILE A 148 -14.96 4.81 6.46
N THR A 149 -14.10 3.86 6.85
CA THR A 149 -14.34 2.93 7.95
C THR A 149 -13.02 2.70 8.66
N ASP A 150 -13.03 2.74 9.98
CA ASP A 150 -11.89 2.42 10.83
C ASP A 150 -12.43 1.68 12.06
N THR A 151 -12.38 0.35 12.03
CA THR A 151 -12.88 -0.54 13.09
C THR A 151 -11.78 -1.51 13.51
N ASN A 152 -12.00 -2.27 14.57
CA ASN A 152 -11.06 -3.29 15.06
C ASN A 152 -10.94 -4.53 14.15
N ARG A 153 -11.65 -4.59 13.02
CA ARG A 153 -11.60 -5.70 12.05
C ARG A 153 -11.42 -5.27 10.62
N ARG A 154 -11.67 -4.00 10.32
CA ARG A 154 -11.58 -3.50 8.94
C ARG A 154 -11.27 -2.02 8.93
N ARG A 155 -10.49 -1.62 7.95
CA ARG A 155 -10.15 -0.22 7.70
C ARG A 155 -10.31 0.05 6.22
N MET A 156 -10.90 1.17 5.87
CA MET A 156 -11.03 1.60 4.49
C MET A 156 -10.72 3.08 4.39
N ALA A 157 -9.88 3.45 3.46
CA ALA A 157 -9.54 4.84 3.19
C ALA A 157 -9.65 5.12 1.69
N PHE A 158 -10.18 6.27 1.39
CA PHE A 158 -10.23 6.84 0.05
C PHE A 158 -9.18 7.94 -0.08
N PHE A 159 -8.60 8.06 -1.27
CA PHE A 159 -7.71 9.12 -1.68
C PHE A 159 -8.20 9.76 -2.97
N GLY A 160 -8.10 11.08 -3.08
CA GLY A 160 -8.33 11.82 -4.31
C GLY A 160 -7.30 12.94 -4.44
N GLY A 161 -6.72 13.12 -5.63
CA GLY A 161 -5.67 14.10 -5.82
C GLY A 161 -5.25 14.31 -7.27
N LEU A 162 -4.17 15.05 -7.43
CA LEU A 162 -3.51 15.28 -8.71
C LEU A 162 -2.06 14.82 -8.61
N VAL A 163 -1.59 14.18 -9.66
CA VAL A 163 -0.21 13.72 -9.78
C VAL A 163 0.37 14.16 -11.12
N TYR A 164 1.67 14.33 -11.15
CA TYR A 164 2.45 14.49 -12.37
C TYR A 164 3.16 13.16 -12.65
N GLY A 165 2.94 12.61 -13.84
CA GLY A 165 3.57 11.42 -14.35
C GLY A 165 4.60 11.77 -15.42
N HIS A 166 5.76 11.12 -15.39
CA HIS A 166 6.78 11.17 -16.41
C HIS A 166 7.10 9.75 -16.85
N GLU A 167 6.78 9.43 -18.10
CA GLU A 167 6.82 8.09 -18.65
C GLU A 167 7.84 7.96 -19.77
N THR A 168 8.59 6.87 -19.75
CA THR A 168 9.47 6.43 -20.83
C THR A 168 9.04 5.00 -21.21
N SER A 169 8.71 4.80 -22.47
CA SER A 169 8.25 3.51 -22.98
C SER A 169 9.30 2.88 -23.88
N ASN A 170 9.32 1.54 -23.94
CA ASN A 170 10.24 0.78 -24.77
C ASN A 170 10.08 1.17 -26.27
N GLY A 171 11.20 1.58 -26.89
CA GLY A 171 11.23 1.94 -28.32
C GLY A 171 10.75 3.36 -28.65
N VAL A 172 10.36 4.17 -27.66
CA VAL A 172 10.00 5.59 -27.85
C VAL A 172 11.11 6.47 -27.29
N ALA A 173 11.67 7.33 -28.14
CA ALA A 173 12.81 8.18 -27.77
C ALA A 173 12.41 9.36 -26.87
N ASP A 174 11.15 9.79 -26.92
CA ASP A 174 10.67 10.96 -26.20
C ASP A 174 9.88 10.54 -24.95
N ALA A 175 10.31 11.06 -23.82
CA ALA A 175 9.60 10.90 -22.57
C ALA A 175 8.40 11.86 -22.52
N GLU A 176 7.24 11.35 -22.12
CA GLU A 176 6.03 12.16 -21.95
C GLU A 176 5.78 12.54 -20.50
N GLY A 177 5.49 13.82 -20.28
CA GLY A 177 5.07 14.34 -18.99
C GLY A 177 3.60 14.74 -19.01
N ASN A 178 2.82 14.22 -18.02
CA ASN A 178 1.37 14.40 -17.97
C ASN A 178 0.89 14.71 -16.56
N VAL A 179 -0.19 15.50 -16.47
CA VAL A 179 -0.95 15.64 -15.21
C VAL A 179 -2.12 14.67 -15.24
N GLU A 180 -2.30 13.94 -14.16
CA GLU A 180 -3.36 12.95 -14.00
C GLU A 180 -4.18 13.23 -12.74
N ALA A 181 -5.49 13.03 -12.82
CA ALA A 181 -6.35 12.90 -11.66
C ALA A 181 -6.16 11.49 -11.09
N ALA A 182 -5.89 11.40 -9.80
CA ALA A 182 -5.63 10.15 -9.11
C ALA A 182 -6.74 9.86 -8.09
N LEU A 183 -7.29 8.64 -8.15
CA LEU A 183 -8.23 8.11 -7.19
C LEU A 183 -7.65 6.83 -6.60
N GLY A 184 -7.72 6.68 -5.29
CA GLY A 184 -7.23 5.50 -4.59
C GLY A 184 -8.22 4.99 -3.55
N LEU A 185 -8.25 3.69 -3.38
CA LEU A 185 -8.97 3.00 -2.32
C LEU A 185 -8.02 2.01 -1.67
N THR A 186 -7.91 2.07 -0.35
CA THR A 186 -7.27 1.03 0.46
C THR A 186 -8.31 0.39 1.35
N ALA A 187 -8.29 -0.93 1.46
CA ALA A 187 -9.15 -1.68 2.36
C ALA A 187 -8.33 -2.78 3.03
N GLU A 188 -8.41 -2.84 4.34
CA GLU A 188 -7.71 -3.81 5.18
C GLU A 188 -8.76 -4.54 6.02
N TRP A 189 -8.68 -5.87 6.05
CA TRP A 189 -9.43 -6.75 6.95
C TRP A 189 -8.43 -7.55 7.76
N PHE A 190 -8.55 -7.51 9.06
CA PHE A 190 -7.61 -8.15 9.95
C PHE A 190 -8.30 -8.90 11.08
N ARG A 191 -7.67 -9.99 11.48
CA ARG A 191 -8.04 -10.79 12.64
C ARG A 191 -6.79 -11.05 13.47
N TYR A 192 -6.79 -10.53 14.69
CA TYR A 192 -5.68 -10.65 15.63
C TYR A 192 -5.71 -11.93 16.49
N ASP A 193 -6.78 -12.73 16.41
CA ASP A 193 -6.85 -14.03 17.09
C ASP A 193 -6.02 -15.04 16.32
N GLU A 194 -5.28 -15.92 17.01
CA GLU A 194 -4.49 -16.99 16.40
C GLU A 194 -5.35 -17.98 15.59
N PRO A 195 -4.98 -18.29 14.33
CA PRO A 195 -3.89 -17.67 13.56
C PRO A 195 -4.25 -16.25 13.09
N GLU A 196 -3.27 -15.34 13.13
CA GLU A 196 -3.43 -13.99 12.60
C GLU A 196 -3.64 -14.01 11.08
N LEU A 197 -4.61 -13.22 10.64
CA LEU A 197 -4.93 -13.09 9.21
C LEU A 197 -5.05 -11.61 8.87
N ASP A 198 -4.36 -11.20 7.82
CA ASP A 198 -4.49 -9.89 7.23
C ASP A 198 -4.81 -10.00 5.74
N VAL A 199 -5.78 -9.24 5.30
CA VAL A 199 -6.11 -9.09 3.87
C VAL A 199 -6.11 -7.62 3.54
N SER A 200 -5.17 -7.19 2.71
CA SER A 200 -5.10 -5.82 2.24
C SER A 200 -5.46 -5.73 0.76
N THR A 201 -6.14 -4.66 0.39
CA THR A 201 -6.50 -4.34 -0.99
C THR A 201 -6.12 -2.91 -1.27
N ARG A 202 -5.37 -2.68 -2.34
CA ARG A 202 -5.00 -1.37 -2.85
C ARG A 202 -5.48 -1.23 -4.29
N LEU A 203 -6.33 -0.25 -4.54
CA LEU A 203 -6.80 0.12 -5.87
C LEU A 203 -6.36 1.56 -6.14
N ALA A 204 -5.72 1.79 -7.28
CA ALA A 204 -5.39 3.12 -7.77
C ALA A 204 -5.82 3.24 -9.24
N ILE A 205 -6.47 4.35 -9.57
CA ILE A 205 -6.89 4.71 -10.92
C ILE A 205 -6.38 6.11 -11.21
N TYR A 206 -5.81 6.28 -12.38
CA TYR A 206 -5.28 7.53 -12.87
C TYR A 206 -5.92 7.86 -14.21
N GLU A 207 -6.44 9.05 -14.33
CA GLU A 207 -7.00 9.59 -15.58
C GLU A 207 -6.21 10.80 -16.01
N ARG A 208 -5.64 10.77 -17.20
CA ARG A 208 -4.89 11.88 -17.78
C ARG A 208 -5.83 13.07 -18.02
N VAL A 209 -5.51 14.20 -17.42
CA VAL A 209 -6.27 15.45 -17.58
C VAL A 209 -5.66 16.41 -18.60
N THR A 210 -4.44 16.13 -19.07
CA THR A 210 -3.74 16.94 -20.09
C THR A 210 -3.41 16.07 -21.31
N GLY A 211 -3.63 16.60 -22.52
CA GLY A 211 -3.35 15.88 -23.76
C GLY A 211 -4.42 14.85 -24.13
N THR A 212 -3.99 13.72 -24.71
CA THR A 212 -4.89 12.63 -25.10
C THR A 212 -5.38 11.87 -23.88
N SER A 213 -6.66 11.51 -23.84
CA SER A 213 -7.25 10.72 -22.74
C SER A 213 -6.52 9.36 -22.62
N LYS A 214 -6.07 9.06 -21.41
CA LYS A 214 -5.42 7.80 -21.04
C LYS A 214 -5.83 7.46 -19.62
N THR A 215 -6.36 6.27 -19.45
CA THR A 215 -6.70 5.72 -18.13
C THR A 215 -5.75 4.57 -17.80
N ARG A 216 -5.20 4.58 -16.62
CA ARG A 216 -4.39 3.47 -16.09
C ARG A 216 -4.79 3.13 -14.67
N GLY A 217 -4.52 1.94 -14.24
CA GLY A 217 -4.81 1.54 -12.87
C GLY A 217 -4.09 0.29 -12.43
N ASN A 218 -4.00 0.18 -11.11
CA ASN A 218 -3.40 -0.95 -10.42
C ASN A 218 -4.34 -1.43 -9.33
N LEU A 219 -4.50 -2.73 -9.24
CA LEU A 219 -5.17 -3.43 -8.14
C LEU A 219 -4.18 -4.43 -7.57
N ASP A 220 -3.96 -4.37 -6.26
CA ASP A 220 -3.18 -5.34 -5.50
C ASP A 220 -4.05 -5.86 -4.36
N VAL A 221 -4.08 -7.17 -4.19
CA VAL A 221 -4.74 -7.86 -3.09
C VAL A 221 -3.74 -8.77 -2.44
N ASP A 222 -3.40 -8.47 -1.19
CA ASP A 222 -2.47 -9.25 -0.38
C ASP A 222 -3.24 -10.00 0.69
N PHE A 223 -2.93 -11.26 0.83
CA PHE A 223 -3.38 -12.12 1.91
C PHE A 223 -2.15 -12.58 2.68
N ARG A 224 -2.15 -12.39 4.00
CA ARG A 224 -1.09 -12.82 4.90
C ARG A 224 -1.69 -13.71 5.97
N TRP A 225 -1.06 -14.84 6.18
CA TRP A 225 -1.39 -15.79 7.24
C TRP A 225 -0.15 -16.03 8.09
N GLU A 226 -0.18 -15.60 9.31
CA GLU A 226 0.86 -15.89 10.28
C GLU A 226 0.88 -17.39 10.60
N MET A 227 2.04 -18.02 10.40
CA MET A 227 2.24 -19.44 10.66
C MET A 227 2.99 -19.68 11.96
N PHE A 228 3.94 -18.83 12.26
CA PHE A 228 4.76 -18.83 13.46
C PHE A 228 5.05 -17.38 13.83
N GLU A 229 5.52 -17.14 15.06
CA GLU A 229 5.93 -15.83 15.55
C GLU A 229 6.85 -15.14 14.52
N ASP A 230 6.48 -13.92 14.11
CA ASP A 230 7.18 -13.06 13.13
C ASP A 230 7.29 -13.65 11.70
N SER A 231 6.71 -14.81 11.39
CA SER A 231 6.77 -15.39 10.05
C SER A 231 5.39 -15.63 9.46
N PHE A 232 5.23 -15.30 8.19
CA PHE A 232 3.95 -15.42 7.49
C PHE A 232 4.08 -16.07 6.12
N TRP A 233 3.00 -16.69 5.69
CA TRP A 233 2.78 -17.08 4.31
C TRP A 233 1.93 -16.01 3.62
N GLY A 234 2.48 -15.47 2.53
CA GLY A 234 1.86 -14.45 1.72
C GLY A 234 1.27 -15.00 0.42
N PHE A 235 0.19 -14.39 -0.01
CA PHE A 235 -0.42 -14.64 -1.30
C PHE A 235 -0.86 -13.29 -1.87
N ASN A 236 -0.26 -12.87 -2.99
CA ASN A 236 -0.54 -11.62 -3.67
C ASN A 236 -1.19 -11.88 -5.03
N VAL A 237 -2.25 -11.16 -5.32
CA VAL A 237 -2.85 -11.08 -6.65
C VAL A 237 -2.75 -9.64 -7.12
N TYR A 238 -2.13 -9.43 -8.26
CA TYR A 238 -2.04 -8.11 -8.86
C TYR A 238 -2.73 -8.05 -10.22
N TYR A 239 -3.23 -6.88 -10.56
CA TYR A 239 -3.75 -6.53 -11.86
C TYR A 239 -3.37 -5.10 -12.19
N SER A 240 -2.75 -4.89 -13.35
CA SER A 240 -2.40 -3.57 -13.87
C SER A 240 -2.99 -3.40 -15.26
N PHE A 241 -3.46 -2.22 -15.58
CA PHE A 241 -3.93 -1.90 -16.92
C PHE A 241 -3.51 -0.50 -17.36
N ASP A 242 -3.37 -0.34 -18.67
CA ASP A 242 -3.09 0.93 -19.34
C ASP A 242 -3.85 0.92 -20.69
N THR A 243 -4.73 1.90 -20.88
CA THR A 243 -5.55 1.96 -22.13
C THR A 243 -4.75 2.37 -23.34
N ASP A 244 -3.61 3.04 -23.11
CA ASP A 244 -2.70 3.53 -24.17
C ASP A 244 -1.25 3.21 -23.76
N PRO A 245 -0.84 1.92 -23.84
CA PRO A 245 0.52 1.52 -23.54
C PRO A 245 1.48 2.14 -24.57
N GLY A 246 2.68 2.48 -24.12
CA GLY A 246 3.66 3.23 -24.94
C GLY A 246 4.25 2.49 -26.14
N SER A 247 3.91 1.22 -26.33
CA SER A 247 4.33 0.40 -27.48
C SER A 247 3.12 -0.25 -28.13
N VAL A 248 3.11 -0.29 -29.47
CA VAL A 248 2.00 -0.85 -30.25
C VAL A 248 1.78 -2.34 -30.01
N ASP A 249 2.86 -3.05 -29.66
CA ASP A 249 2.84 -4.48 -29.39
C ASP A 249 2.69 -4.82 -27.90
N ALA A 250 2.63 -3.81 -27.01
CA ALA A 250 2.50 -4.03 -25.60
C ALA A 250 1.09 -4.47 -25.20
N SER A 251 0.99 -5.31 -24.20
CA SER A 251 -0.29 -5.68 -23.58
C SER A 251 -0.94 -4.45 -22.94
N LYS A 252 -2.28 -4.40 -22.97
CA LYS A 252 -3.05 -3.38 -22.26
C LYS A 252 -3.33 -3.75 -20.81
N SER A 253 -3.01 -4.96 -20.41
CA SER A 253 -3.17 -5.42 -19.05
C SER A 253 -2.12 -6.48 -18.70
N ASP A 254 -1.76 -6.50 -17.44
CA ASP A 254 -0.86 -7.46 -16.82
C ASP A 254 -1.47 -7.92 -15.50
N TYR A 255 -1.43 -9.20 -15.22
CA TYR A 255 -1.91 -9.77 -13.97
C TYR A 255 -1.09 -10.98 -13.57
N GLY A 256 -1.06 -11.25 -12.27
CA GLY A 256 -0.37 -12.43 -11.76
C GLY A 256 -0.77 -12.76 -10.34
N ILE A 257 -0.30 -13.92 -9.93
CA ILE A 257 -0.46 -14.47 -8.60
C ILE A 257 0.91 -14.88 -8.09
N VAL A 258 1.26 -14.38 -6.92
CA VAL A 258 2.54 -14.66 -6.27
C VAL A 258 2.28 -15.28 -4.91
N THR A 259 3.03 -16.32 -4.56
CA THR A 259 3.09 -16.83 -3.18
C THR A 259 4.46 -16.50 -2.61
N SER A 260 4.50 -16.11 -1.35
CA SER A 260 5.73 -15.71 -0.67
C SER A 260 5.79 -16.25 0.76
N LEU A 261 7.00 -16.30 1.29
CA LEU A 261 7.27 -16.47 2.71
C LEU A 261 7.96 -15.18 3.18
N GLY A 262 7.52 -14.64 4.29
CA GLY A 262 8.04 -13.38 4.80
C GLY A 262 8.24 -13.35 6.31
N TRP A 263 8.93 -12.33 6.76
CA TRP A 263 9.23 -12.06 8.16
C TRP A 263 8.97 -10.58 8.47
N ASP A 264 8.41 -10.35 9.65
CA ASP A 264 8.21 -9.04 10.26
C ASP A 264 9.38 -8.72 11.25
N PHE A 265 9.77 -7.45 11.36
CA PHE A 265 10.87 -6.98 12.20
C PHE A 265 10.45 -5.78 13.05
#